data_fa30b67fecc8c5a44200cc6c260f0e51
#
_entry.id   fa30b67fecc8c5a44200cc6c260f0e51
#
_cell.length_a   1.000
_cell.length_b   1.000
_cell.length_c   1.000
_cell.angle_alpha   90.00
_cell.angle_beta   90.00
_cell.angle_gamma   90.00
#
_symmetry.space_group_name_H-M   'P 1'
#
loop_
_entity.id
_entity.type
_entity.pdbx_description
1 polymer ?
#
loop_
_entity_poly.entity_id
_entity_poly.type
_entity_poly.pdbx_seq_one_letter_code
_entity_poly.pdbx_strand_id
1 'polypeptide(L)'
;MQLKFVKLNQFLIMSKLFSFKKIKFFLIFLITSCSKGDGSILNDSLIQLDPNLQQISQSESEEEDLGCSGKIPDANFSGDLKTLIWSDEFDQDGSICDKNWYAETIPPNNGSWWNNEFQYYTDRSDNLLVENGTLKITAKREKYLNKDFTSARIVSKGLFSFMYGKIEVRAKLPKGGGTWPAIWMLGDNFDQVDWPQCGEIDIMEHDGFKEGRIHTTVHRANDNGDPDYFTSVKNEIKNVTEEFHVYSLVWNNQVLTFYIDDIAVYSYNNQSIFPYNQTFFIILNVAMGGNFVGNKVDEDFKSGTMEIDYVRVYK
;
A
#
# COMPACT_ATOMS: atom_id res chain seq x y z
N MET A 1 -14.61 7.70 46.34
CA MET A 1 -13.25 7.73 46.90
C MET A 1 -12.75 6.30 46.93
N GLN A 2 -11.60 6.00 46.34
CA GLN A 2 -10.96 4.68 46.08
C GLN A 2 -11.52 3.92 44.86
N LEU A 3 -10.78 4.09 43.78
CA LEU A 3 -10.37 3.06 42.80
C LEU A 3 -9.55 3.74 41.67
N LYS A 4 -8.40 4.31 42.04
CA LYS A 4 -7.30 4.64 41.14
C LYS A 4 -6.08 4.02 41.82
N PHE A 5 -5.49 3.01 41.19
CA PHE A 5 -4.19 2.42 41.40
C PHE A 5 -4.28 0.92 41.12
N VAL A 6 -4.25 0.52 39.88
CA VAL A 6 -3.65 -0.72 39.38
C VAL A 6 -3.62 -0.65 37.85
N LYS A 7 -2.66 0.07 37.26
CA LYS A 7 -2.24 -0.05 35.84
C LYS A 7 -0.92 0.68 35.65
N LEU A 8 0.09 0.27 36.38
CA LEU A 8 1.45 0.78 36.14
C LEU A 8 2.48 -0.26 36.61
N ASN A 9 2.52 -1.44 35.99
CA ASN A 9 3.63 -2.39 36.22
C ASN A 9 3.67 -3.57 35.25
N GLN A 10 3.27 -3.42 33.99
CA GLN A 10 3.52 -4.46 32.97
C GLN A 10 4.25 -3.97 31.71
N PHE A 11 4.69 -2.73 31.66
CA PHE A 11 5.38 -2.17 30.47
C PHE A 11 6.92 -2.15 30.57
N LEU A 12 7.51 -2.77 31.58
CA LEU A 12 8.97 -2.68 31.81
C LEU A 12 9.75 -4.01 31.68
N ILE A 13 9.20 -5.06 31.09
CA ILE A 13 9.90 -6.37 30.97
C ILE A 13 10.16 -6.83 29.52
N MET A 14 9.70 -6.14 28.49
CA MET A 14 9.94 -6.58 27.10
C MET A 14 10.95 -5.74 26.27
N SER A 15 11.67 -4.82 26.86
CA SER A 15 12.67 -4.02 26.14
C SER A 15 14.14 -4.49 26.30
N LYS A 16 14.40 -5.72 26.74
CA LYS A 16 15.77 -6.24 26.97
C LYS A 16 16.07 -7.58 26.32
N LEU A 17 15.60 -7.87 25.14
CA LEU A 17 16.04 -9.06 24.40
C LEU A 17 15.85 -8.81 22.90
N PHE A 18 16.73 -8.06 22.27
CA PHE A 18 17.12 -8.23 20.86
C PHE A 18 18.22 -7.22 20.51
N SER A 19 19.41 -7.49 21.06
CA SER A 19 20.64 -6.90 20.53
C SER A 19 21.23 -7.90 19.54
N PHE A 20 20.99 -7.69 18.24
CA PHE A 20 21.64 -8.47 17.21
C PHE A 20 23.08 -7.98 17.02
N LYS A 21 24.04 -8.79 17.48
CA LYS A 21 25.46 -8.68 17.15
C LYS A 21 25.65 -8.86 15.63
N LYS A 22 26.26 -7.86 15.01
CA LYS A 22 26.81 -7.97 13.64
C LYS A 22 27.93 -9.01 13.62
N ILE A 23 27.69 -10.15 12.99
CA ILE A 23 28.73 -11.14 12.68
C ILE A 23 29.32 -10.77 11.31
N LYS A 24 30.54 -10.24 11.34
CA LYS A 24 31.37 -10.12 10.14
C LYS A 24 31.97 -11.49 9.81
N PHE A 25 31.59 -12.08 8.70
CA PHE A 25 32.30 -13.22 8.13
C PHE A 25 33.59 -12.75 7.48
N PHE A 26 34.72 -13.09 8.07
CA PHE A 26 36.03 -13.02 7.45
C PHE A 26 36.30 -14.35 6.75
N LEU A 27 36.36 -14.33 5.42
CA LEU A 27 36.81 -15.49 4.64
C LEU A 27 38.34 -15.44 4.61
N ILE A 28 38.98 -16.35 5.34
CA ILE A 28 40.44 -16.57 5.27
C ILE A 28 40.71 -17.55 4.14
N PHE A 29 41.37 -17.09 3.10
CA PHE A 29 41.98 -17.95 2.07
C PHE A 29 43.31 -18.48 2.60
N LEU A 30 43.36 -19.78 2.84
CA LEU A 30 44.62 -20.51 3.11
C LEU A 30 45.28 -20.86 1.76
N ILE A 31 46.38 -20.20 1.48
CA ILE A 31 47.31 -20.60 0.39
C ILE A 31 48.24 -21.61 0.97
N THR A 32 48.14 -22.87 0.56
CA THR A 32 49.19 -23.87 0.80
C THR A 32 50.11 -23.92 -0.41
N SER A 33 51.30 -23.47 -0.19
CA SER A 33 52.46 -23.64 -1.10
C SER A 33 52.97 -25.10 -0.99
N CYS A 34 53.21 -25.71 -2.13
CA CYS A 34 54.12 -26.82 -2.21
C CYS A 34 54.94 -26.73 -3.51
N SER A 35 56.25 -26.80 -3.34
CA SER A 35 57.30 -26.56 -4.31
C SER A 35 57.80 -27.83 -4.96
N LYS A 36 58.45 -27.61 -6.12
CA LYS A 36 59.54 -28.37 -6.77
C LYS A 36 59.20 -29.39 -7.85
N GLY A 37 59.82 -29.17 -9.00
CA GLY A 37 60.26 -30.19 -9.94
C GLY A 37 60.41 -29.69 -11.36
N ASP A 38 61.62 -29.26 -11.70
CA ASP A 38 62.38 -29.26 -12.94
C ASP A 38 61.74 -29.55 -14.29
N GLY A 39 62.05 -28.67 -15.25
CA GLY A 39 62.82 -29.10 -16.43
C GLY A 39 62.16 -28.96 -17.82
N SER A 40 62.74 -28.08 -18.60
CA SER A 40 62.91 -28.10 -20.11
C SER A 40 61.78 -27.48 -20.96
N ILE A 41 62.08 -26.34 -21.48
CA ILE A 41 62.37 -25.93 -22.90
C ILE A 41 61.30 -26.44 -23.89
N LEU A 42 60.62 -25.55 -24.56
CA LEU A 42 60.63 -25.21 -25.97
C LEU A 42 59.40 -24.40 -26.43
N ASN A 43 59.81 -23.37 -27.17
CA ASN A 43 59.18 -22.75 -28.34
C ASN A 43 58.03 -21.75 -28.20
N ASP A 44 58.44 -20.54 -28.44
CA ASP A 44 57.72 -19.47 -29.09
C ASP A 44 56.80 -19.94 -30.23
N SER A 45 55.51 -19.67 -30.10
CA SER A 45 54.66 -19.36 -31.23
C SER A 45 53.82 -18.19 -30.90
N LEU A 46 54.15 -17.03 -31.39
CA LEU A 46 53.43 -15.81 -31.44
C LEU A 46 52.04 -16.07 -32.07
N ILE A 47 51.01 -16.16 -31.26
CA ILE A 47 49.64 -16.03 -31.76
C ILE A 47 49.39 -14.53 -31.89
N GLN A 48 49.44 -14.04 -33.13
CA GLN A 48 48.95 -12.72 -33.48
C GLN A 48 47.43 -12.71 -33.20
N LEU A 49 47.00 -11.96 -32.19
CA LEU A 49 45.62 -11.63 -31.96
C LEU A 49 45.16 -10.63 -33.02
N ASP A 50 44.11 -11.02 -33.75
CA ASP A 50 43.43 -10.22 -34.75
C ASP A 50 42.89 -8.92 -34.06
N PRO A 51 43.25 -7.71 -34.53
CA PRO A 51 42.81 -6.46 -33.94
C PRO A 51 41.32 -6.17 -34.14
N ASN A 52 40.55 -7.04 -34.83
CA ASN A 52 39.11 -6.87 -35.05
C ASN A 52 38.22 -7.59 -34.03
N LEU A 53 38.77 -8.24 -32.98
CA LEU A 53 38.02 -8.91 -31.93
C LEU A 53 37.78 -8.04 -30.68
N GLN A 54 38.10 -6.75 -30.75
CA GLN A 54 37.85 -5.80 -29.62
C GLN A 54 36.61 -4.91 -29.75
N GLN A 55 35.64 -5.27 -30.59
CA GLN A 55 34.39 -4.50 -30.72
C GLN A 55 33.12 -5.33 -30.57
N ILE A 56 33.13 -6.44 -29.83
CA ILE A 56 31.91 -7.13 -29.42
C ILE A 56 32.00 -7.38 -27.92
N SER A 57 31.99 -6.31 -27.15
CA SER A 57 31.61 -6.34 -25.75
C SER A 57 31.34 -4.91 -25.32
N GLN A 58 30.10 -4.53 -25.37
CA GLN A 58 29.43 -3.51 -24.58
C GLN A 58 28.23 -2.97 -25.35
N SER A 59 27.19 -3.77 -25.39
CA SER A 59 25.83 -3.29 -25.36
C SER A 59 24.96 -4.38 -24.72
N GLU A 60 25.32 -4.82 -23.54
CA GLU A 60 24.30 -5.18 -22.58
C GLU A 60 23.72 -3.85 -22.19
N SER A 61 22.61 -3.48 -22.86
CA SER A 61 21.69 -2.49 -22.37
C SER A 61 21.33 -2.98 -20.97
N GLU A 62 21.74 -2.24 -19.95
CA GLU A 62 21.04 -2.29 -18.65
C GLU A 62 19.57 -2.07 -19.00
N GLU A 63 18.79 -3.14 -19.10
CA GLU A 63 17.35 -3.06 -18.97
C GLU A 63 17.14 -2.44 -17.60
N GLU A 64 16.83 -1.14 -17.55
CA GLU A 64 16.30 -0.52 -16.38
C GLU A 64 15.12 -1.39 -15.95
N ASP A 65 15.26 -2.05 -14.80
CA ASP A 65 14.20 -2.79 -14.15
C ASP A 65 13.12 -1.79 -13.76
N LEU A 66 12.20 -1.51 -14.69
CA LEU A 66 11.12 -0.53 -14.58
C LEU A 66 10.08 -0.90 -13.51
N GLY A 67 10.36 -1.94 -12.73
CA GLY A 67 9.41 -2.43 -11.75
C GLY A 67 8.17 -3.05 -12.40
N CYS A 68 7.15 -3.32 -11.62
CA CYS A 68 5.87 -3.86 -12.10
C CYS A 68 4.96 -2.77 -12.72
N SER A 69 5.35 -1.52 -12.68
CA SER A 69 4.64 -0.39 -13.30
C SER A 69 5.26 -0.06 -14.65
N GLY A 70 4.44 -0.06 -15.70
CA GLY A 70 4.89 0.38 -17.03
C GLY A 70 5.32 1.85 -16.99
N LYS A 71 6.49 2.17 -17.55
CA LYS A 71 7.10 3.50 -17.77
C LYS A 71 6.83 4.55 -16.69
N ILE A 72 7.84 4.84 -15.90
CA ILE A 72 7.93 6.11 -15.18
C ILE A 72 8.26 7.19 -16.23
N PRO A 73 7.36 8.13 -16.53
CA PRO A 73 7.74 9.26 -17.38
C PRO A 73 8.78 10.10 -16.68
N ASP A 74 9.76 10.63 -17.42
CA ASP A 74 10.77 11.55 -16.93
C ASP A 74 10.14 12.65 -16.07
N ALA A 75 10.57 12.73 -14.82
CA ALA A 75 10.03 13.63 -13.81
C ALA A 75 10.44 15.09 -14.09
N ASN A 76 9.89 15.71 -15.11
CA ASN A 76 9.93 17.16 -15.26
C ASN A 76 8.72 17.76 -14.55
N PHE A 77 8.95 18.21 -13.31
CA PHE A 77 7.96 18.87 -12.48
C PHE A 77 7.49 20.19 -13.11
N SER A 78 6.25 20.23 -13.58
CA SER A 78 5.64 21.45 -14.16
C SER A 78 4.60 22.11 -13.24
N GLY A 79 4.29 21.54 -12.10
CA GLY A 79 3.34 22.12 -11.13
C GLY A 79 1.87 22.12 -11.57
N ASP A 80 1.52 21.52 -12.70
CA ASP A 80 0.17 21.50 -13.26
C ASP A 80 -0.59 20.17 -13.03
N LEU A 81 -0.07 19.30 -12.15
CA LEU A 81 -0.63 17.98 -11.79
C LEU A 81 -0.75 17.03 -13.00
N LYS A 82 0.14 17.15 -13.98
CA LYS A 82 0.16 16.31 -15.19
C LYS A 82 1.36 15.37 -15.26
N THR A 83 2.39 15.59 -14.42
CA THR A 83 3.55 14.71 -14.39
C THR A 83 3.24 13.50 -13.54
N LEU A 84 3.11 12.33 -14.17
CA LEU A 84 2.97 11.06 -13.47
C LEU A 84 4.29 10.76 -12.75
N ILE A 85 4.26 10.60 -11.43
CA ILE A 85 5.44 10.32 -10.60
C ILE A 85 5.48 8.89 -10.09
N TRP A 86 4.35 8.22 -10.03
CA TRP A 86 4.23 6.82 -9.64
C TRP A 86 2.89 6.25 -10.12
N SER A 87 2.89 4.98 -10.52
CA SER A 87 1.67 4.25 -10.81
C SER A 87 1.81 2.75 -10.61
N ASP A 88 0.67 2.08 -10.47
CA ASP A 88 0.51 0.66 -10.71
C ASP A 88 -0.72 0.46 -11.61
N GLU A 89 -0.47 -0.11 -12.78
CA GLU A 89 -1.49 -0.36 -13.82
C GLU A 89 -2.02 -1.80 -13.77
N PHE A 90 -1.48 -2.62 -12.86
CA PHE A 90 -1.83 -4.03 -12.66
C PHE A 90 -1.81 -4.89 -13.93
N ASP A 91 -0.84 -4.62 -14.82
CA ASP A 91 -0.71 -5.27 -16.13
C ASP A 91 -0.15 -6.70 -16.08
N GLN A 92 0.45 -7.11 -14.96
CA GLN A 92 1.06 -8.43 -14.81
C GLN A 92 0.19 -9.35 -13.98
N ASP A 93 -0.43 -10.34 -14.61
CA ASP A 93 -1.24 -11.34 -13.91
C ASP A 93 -0.45 -12.10 -12.85
N GLY A 94 -1.06 -12.38 -11.71
CA GLY A 94 -0.49 -13.13 -10.60
C GLY A 94 -0.53 -12.39 -9.27
N SER A 95 0.59 -12.37 -8.55
CA SER A 95 0.71 -11.66 -7.28
C SER A 95 0.83 -10.15 -7.49
N ILE A 96 0.51 -9.37 -6.46
CA ILE A 96 0.80 -7.92 -6.44
C ILE A 96 2.31 -7.68 -6.58
N CYS A 97 2.68 -6.54 -7.12
CA CYS A 97 4.06 -6.11 -7.21
C CYS A 97 4.64 -5.80 -5.82
N ASP A 98 5.65 -6.54 -5.38
CA ASP A 98 6.32 -6.37 -4.08
C ASP A 98 7.18 -5.10 -3.98
N LYS A 99 7.45 -4.41 -5.10
CA LYS A 99 8.08 -3.10 -5.10
C LYS A 99 7.10 -1.96 -4.83
N ASN A 100 5.80 -2.18 -5.10
CA ASN A 100 4.75 -1.19 -4.91
C ASN A 100 3.93 -1.43 -3.64
N TRP A 101 3.71 -2.71 -3.30
CA TRP A 101 2.76 -3.11 -2.27
C TRP A 101 3.25 -4.29 -1.45
N TYR A 102 2.79 -4.37 -0.22
CA TYR A 102 2.75 -5.62 0.52
C TYR A 102 1.37 -5.85 1.14
N ALA A 103 1.00 -7.13 1.31
CA ALA A 103 -0.25 -7.51 1.95
C ALA A 103 -0.09 -7.53 3.48
N GLU A 104 -0.96 -6.81 4.19
CA GLU A 104 -1.03 -6.90 5.65
C GLU A 104 -1.87 -8.11 6.06
N THR A 105 -1.23 -9.13 6.60
CA THR A 105 -1.88 -10.39 7.01
C THR A 105 -1.86 -10.62 8.53
N ILE A 106 -1.17 -9.77 9.28
CA ILE A 106 -1.04 -9.89 10.73
C ILE A 106 -1.92 -8.85 11.41
N PRO A 107 -3.04 -9.26 12.06
CA PRO A 107 -3.90 -8.34 12.77
C PRO A 107 -3.17 -7.63 13.92
N PRO A 108 -3.14 -6.30 13.97
CA PRO A 108 -2.33 -5.54 14.93
C PRO A 108 -2.90 -5.53 16.34
N ASN A 109 -4.20 -5.73 16.52
CA ASN A 109 -4.90 -5.56 17.79
C ASN A 109 -5.27 -6.92 18.41
N ASN A 110 -4.29 -7.62 19.00
CA ASN A 110 -4.47 -8.91 19.67
C ASN A 110 -5.25 -9.95 18.83
N GLY A 111 -4.91 -10.05 17.54
CA GLY A 111 -5.54 -10.99 16.60
C GLY A 111 -6.83 -10.45 15.97
N SER A 112 -7.09 -9.16 16.06
CA SER A 112 -8.22 -8.47 15.41
C SER A 112 -7.75 -7.22 14.67
N TRP A 113 -8.47 -6.87 13.63
CA TRP A 113 -8.37 -5.57 12.98
C TRP A 113 -9.13 -4.51 13.78
N TRP A 114 -8.96 -3.26 13.41
CA TRP A 114 -9.62 -2.13 14.05
C TRP A 114 -11.13 -2.14 13.76
N ASN A 115 -11.89 -1.23 14.36
CA ASN A 115 -13.30 -0.96 14.05
C ASN A 115 -14.25 -2.17 14.15
N ASN A 116 -13.90 -3.19 14.93
CA ASN A 116 -14.68 -4.43 15.07
C ASN A 116 -14.88 -5.19 13.74
N GLU A 117 -13.94 -5.11 12.83
CA GLU A 117 -13.99 -5.80 11.55
C GLU A 117 -14.03 -7.33 11.70
N PHE A 118 -14.78 -7.99 10.81
CA PHE A 118 -15.09 -9.41 10.94
C PHE A 118 -14.16 -10.34 10.18
N GLN A 119 -13.43 -9.85 9.16
CA GLN A 119 -12.56 -10.66 8.31
C GLN A 119 -11.21 -10.92 8.93
N TYR A 120 -10.53 -11.91 8.36
CA TYR A 120 -9.08 -12.06 8.39
C TYR A 120 -8.52 -11.64 7.03
N TYR A 121 -7.53 -10.76 7.00
CA TYR A 121 -6.85 -10.41 5.76
C TYR A 121 -5.78 -11.45 5.42
N THR A 122 -5.73 -11.85 4.16
CA THR A 122 -4.78 -12.83 3.62
C THR A 122 -4.16 -12.34 2.33
N ASP A 123 -3.04 -12.94 1.95
CA ASP A 123 -2.34 -12.75 0.68
C ASP A 123 -2.64 -13.87 -0.33
N ARG A 124 -3.61 -14.75 -0.03
CA ARG A 124 -3.99 -15.86 -0.91
C ARG A 124 -4.62 -15.34 -2.19
N SER A 125 -4.38 -16.04 -3.31
CA SER A 125 -5.00 -15.73 -4.60
C SER A 125 -6.54 -15.69 -4.59
N ASP A 126 -7.17 -16.37 -3.65
CA ASP A 126 -8.61 -16.31 -3.38
C ASP A 126 -9.10 -14.93 -2.92
N ASN A 127 -8.22 -14.14 -2.28
CA ASN A 127 -8.54 -12.83 -1.75
C ASN A 127 -7.78 -11.68 -2.44
N LEU A 128 -6.59 -11.97 -3.01
CA LEU A 128 -5.71 -10.97 -3.57
C LEU A 128 -5.06 -11.51 -4.85
N LEU A 129 -5.43 -10.96 -5.99
CA LEU A 129 -4.96 -11.44 -7.29
C LEU A 129 -4.95 -10.28 -8.31
N VAL A 130 -3.91 -10.20 -9.13
CA VAL A 130 -3.91 -9.42 -10.36
C VAL A 130 -4.31 -10.34 -11.49
N GLU A 131 -5.36 -10.00 -12.22
CA GLU A 131 -5.86 -10.81 -13.33
C GLU A 131 -6.61 -9.96 -14.35
N ASN A 132 -6.29 -10.15 -15.63
CA ASN A 132 -6.90 -9.43 -16.77
C ASN A 132 -6.76 -7.90 -16.64
N GLY A 133 -5.57 -7.42 -16.24
CA GLY A 133 -5.27 -5.99 -16.13
C GLY A 133 -5.98 -5.29 -14.96
N THR A 134 -6.38 -6.03 -13.92
CA THR A 134 -6.98 -5.45 -12.72
C THR A 134 -6.50 -6.16 -11.46
N LEU A 135 -6.27 -5.39 -10.40
CA LEU A 135 -6.14 -5.91 -9.06
C LEU A 135 -7.52 -6.29 -8.52
N LYS A 136 -7.65 -7.50 -7.98
CA LYS A 136 -8.87 -8.01 -7.35
C LYS A 136 -8.66 -8.20 -5.86
N ILE A 137 -9.40 -7.43 -5.06
CA ILE A 137 -9.50 -7.63 -3.60
C ILE A 137 -10.87 -8.25 -3.32
N THR A 138 -10.89 -9.54 -2.98
CA THR A 138 -12.12 -10.32 -2.82
C THR A 138 -12.37 -10.65 -1.36
N ALA A 139 -13.45 -10.10 -0.82
CA ALA A 139 -14.02 -10.53 0.46
C ALA A 139 -14.86 -11.78 0.26
N LYS A 140 -14.68 -12.78 1.12
CA LYS A 140 -15.38 -14.08 1.04
C LYS A 140 -15.94 -14.48 2.40
N ARG A 141 -17.12 -15.10 2.39
CA ARG A 141 -17.64 -15.81 3.56
C ARG A 141 -17.01 -17.20 3.59
N GLU A 142 -16.02 -17.37 4.40
CA GLU A 142 -15.36 -18.65 4.69
C GLU A 142 -14.76 -18.64 6.08
N LYS A 143 -14.71 -19.80 6.73
CA LYS A 143 -13.99 -19.92 7.99
C LYS A 143 -12.49 -19.95 7.75
N TYR A 144 -11.80 -19.02 8.40
CA TYR A 144 -10.35 -18.95 8.39
C TYR A 144 -9.86 -18.53 9.77
N LEU A 145 -9.06 -19.40 10.41
CA LEU A 145 -8.67 -19.23 11.81
C LEU A 145 -9.90 -18.99 12.70
N ASN A 146 -9.95 -17.86 13.39
CA ASN A 146 -11.04 -17.47 14.31
C ASN A 146 -12.07 -16.53 13.68
N LYS A 147 -12.06 -16.38 12.36
CA LYS A 147 -12.97 -15.47 11.62
C LYS A 147 -13.87 -16.24 10.67
N ASP A 148 -15.02 -15.65 10.34
CA ASP A 148 -16.00 -16.22 9.39
C ASP A 148 -15.92 -15.57 8.01
N PHE A 149 -14.97 -14.66 7.82
CA PHE A 149 -14.71 -13.97 6.56
C PHE A 149 -13.22 -13.84 6.32
N THR A 150 -12.84 -13.86 5.06
CA THR A 150 -11.51 -13.49 4.59
C THR A 150 -11.60 -12.33 3.60
N SER A 151 -10.53 -11.59 3.45
CA SER A 151 -10.37 -10.52 2.46
C SER A 151 -8.88 -10.21 2.27
N ALA A 152 -8.56 -9.08 1.64
CA ALA A 152 -7.20 -8.58 1.58
C ALA A 152 -7.10 -7.08 1.87
N ARG A 153 -5.91 -6.69 2.33
CA ARG A 153 -5.48 -5.31 2.55
C ARG A 153 -4.04 -5.18 2.09
N ILE A 154 -3.79 -4.23 1.20
CA ILE A 154 -2.46 -3.93 0.70
C ILE A 154 -2.08 -2.49 1.02
N VAL A 155 -0.79 -2.27 1.22
CA VAL A 155 -0.24 -0.98 1.61
C VAL A 155 1.06 -0.67 0.86
N SER A 156 1.29 0.60 0.57
CA SER A 156 2.55 1.09 -0.02
C SER A 156 3.56 1.58 1.03
N LYS A 157 3.30 1.37 2.32
CA LYS A 157 4.13 1.84 3.44
C LYS A 157 5.58 1.38 3.32
N GLY A 158 6.52 2.32 3.38
CA GLY A 158 7.95 2.03 3.24
C GLY A 158 8.43 1.71 1.82
N LEU A 159 7.52 1.64 0.84
CA LEU A 159 7.79 1.43 -0.58
C LEU A 159 7.53 2.72 -1.37
N PHE A 160 6.36 3.31 -1.19
CA PHE A 160 5.99 4.59 -1.79
C PHE A 160 5.12 5.41 -0.84
N SER A 161 5.44 6.68 -0.71
CA SER A 161 4.64 7.71 -0.04
C SER A 161 4.83 9.05 -0.73
N PHE A 162 3.86 9.96 -0.62
CA PHE A 162 3.96 11.27 -1.23
C PHE A 162 3.31 12.34 -0.37
N MET A 163 3.73 13.58 -0.57
CA MET A 163 3.12 14.78 0.00
C MET A 163 2.74 15.72 -1.13
N TYR A 164 1.49 16.14 -1.15
CA TYR A 164 0.91 17.00 -2.18
C TYR A 164 0.93 16.38 -3.59
N GLY A 165 0.01 16.81 -4.42
CA GLY A 165 -0.17 16.30 -5.76
C GLY A 165 -1.59 15.81 -6.01
N LYS A 166 -1.77 14.93 -6.98
CA LYS A 166 -3.03 14.26 -7.30
C LYS A 166 -2.85 12.76 -7.22
N ILE A 167 -3.74 12.06 -6.54
CA ILE A 167 -3.89 10.60 -6.66
C ILE A 167 -5.20 10.27 -7.34
N GLU A 168 -5.16 9.32 -8.25
CA GLU A 168 -6.32 8.71 -8.91
C GLU A 168 -6.31 7.21 -8.71
N VAL A 169 -7.46 6.67 -8.33
CA VAL A 169 -7.71 5.24 -8.28
C VAL A 169 -8.97 4.94 -9.07
N ARG A 170 -8.84 4.16 -10.14
CA ARG A 170 -9.99 3.71 -10.93
C ARG A 170 -10.43 2.36 -10.43
N ALA A 171 -11.62 2.30 -9.84
CA ALA A 171 -12.10 1.10 -9.17
C ALA A 171 -13.58 0.86 -9.41
N LYS A 172 -13.96 -0.44 -9.40
CA LYS A 172 -15.33 -0.95 -9.32
C LYS A 172 -15.51 -1.61 -7.96
N LEU A 173 -16.53 -1.19 -7.21
CA LEU A 173 -16.71 -1.57 -5.81
C LEU A 173 -17.38 -2.95 -5.66
N PRO A 174 -17.14 -3.65 -4.54
CA PRO A 174 -17.76 -4.94 -4.29
C PRO A 174 -19.26 -4.81 -4.05
N LYS A 175 -20.03 -5.75 -4.56
CA LYS A 175 -21.45 -5.90 -4.28
C LYS A 175 -21.68 -6.73 -3.01
N GLY A 176 -22.65 -6.34 -2.20
CA GLY A 176 -23.14 -7.14 -1.07
C GLY A 176 -23.12 -6.40 0.26
N GLY A 177 -24.21 -6.52 1.00
CA GLY A 177 -24.37 -5.88 2.30
C GLY A 177 -23.37 -6.39 3.33
N GLY A 178 -22.69 -5.46 3.97
CA GLY A 178 -21.62 -5.73 4.94
C GLY A 178 -20.21 -5.65 4.37
N THR A 179 -20.04 -5.44 3.04
CA THR A 179 -18.74 -5.04 2.48
C THR A 179 -18.44 -3.58 2.84
N TRP A 180 -17.18 -3.31 3.14
CA TRP A 180 -16.63 -1.98 3.42
C TRP A 180 -15.32 -1.80 2.66
N PRO A 181 -15.39 -1.53 1.35
CA PRO A 181 -14.21 -1.19 0.58
C PRO A 181 -13.71 0.20 0.96
N ALA A 182 -12.38 0.38 0.96
CA ALA A 182 -11.74 1.65 1.20
C ALA A 182 -10.52 1.88 0.31
N ILE A 183 -10.39 3.12 -0.15
CA ILE A 183 -9.23 3.70 -0.81
C ILE A 183 -8.81 4.87 0.08
N TRP A 184 -7.67 4.76 0.75
CA TRP A 184 -7.29 5.68 1.82
C TRP A 184 -5.79 5.78 2.04
N MET A 185 -5.38 6.69 2.90
CA MET A 185 -3.97 6.96 3.19
C MET A 185 -3.76 7.24 4.67
N LEU A 186 -2.62 6.82 5.22
CA LEU A 186 -2.14 7.19 6.55
C LEU A 186 -0.82 7.96 6.46
N GLY A 187 -0.61 8.85 7.43
CA GLY A 187 0.65 9.57 7.57
C GLY A 187 1.83 8.63 7.77
N ASP A 188 2.93 8.90 7.05
CA ASP A 188 4.12 8.05 7.00
C ASP A 188 4.85 7.94 8.35
N ASN A 189 4.54 8.86 9.27
CA ASN A 189 5.03 8.85 10.65
C ASN A 189 4.16 8.03 11.63
N PHE A 190 3.23 7.21 11.11
CA PHE A 190 2.31 6.39 11.93
C PHE A 190 3.02 5.56 13.02
N ASP A 191 4.19 4.99 12.73
CA ASP A 191 4.95 4.20 13.71
C ASP A 191 5.57 5.05 14.84
N GLN A 192 5.60 6.38 14.70
CA GLN A 192 6.19 7.28 15.70
C GLN A 192 5.15 7.97 16.56
N VAL A 193 4.00 8.31 15.99
CA VAL A 193 3.00 9.14 16.68
C VAL A 193 1.63 8.48 16.84
N ASP A 194 1.42 7.32 16.24
CA ASP A 194 0.12 6.62 16.22
C ASP A 194 -1.03 7.42 15.58
N TRP A 195 -2.19 6.79 15.52
CA TRP A 195 -3.44 7.39 15.13
C TRP A 195 -4.16 8.01 16.35
N PRO A 196 -4.80 9.18 16.26
CA PRO A 196 -5.07 9.99 15.04
C PRO A 196 -4.00 11.05 14.73
N GLN A 197 -2.89 11.09 15.46
CA GLN A 197 -1.85 12.11 15.31
C GLN A 197 -1.16 12.04 13.94
N CYS A 198 -0.97 10.84 13.40
CA CYS A 198 -0.38 10.68 12.06
C CYS A 198 -1.27 11.27 10.94
N GLY A 199 -2.57 11.41 11.19
CA GLY A 199 -3.56 11.80 10.19
C GLY A 199 -3.98 10.64 9.28
N GLU A 200 -5.20 10.75 8.74
CA GLU A 200 -5.80 9.80 7.81
C GLU A 200 -6.60 10.55 6.76
N ILE A 201 -6.55 10.08 5.53
CA ILE A 201 -7.29 10.66 4.40
C ILE A 201 -8.02 9.52 3.68
N ASP A 202 -9.34 9.47 3.82
CA ASP A 202 -10.19 8.48 3.17
C ASP A 202 -10.72 9.08 1.87
N ILE A 203 -10.13 8.65 0.74
CA ILE A 203 -10.52 9.13 -0.57
C ILE A 203 -11.88 8.56 -0.94
N MET A 204 -12.11 7.29 -0.62
CA MET A 204 -13.37 6.60 -0.84
C MET A 204 -13.61 5.55 0.24
N GLU A 205 -14.77 5.59 0.86
CA GLU A 205 -15.34 4.50 1.64
C GLU A 205 -16.78 4.23 1.19
N HIS A 206 -17.18 2.96 1.11
CA HIS A 206 -18.52 2.58 0.70
C HIS A 206 -19.16 1.59 1.68
N ASP A 207 -20.42 1.85 2.04
CA ASP A 207 -21.27 0.95 2.82
C ASP A 207 -22.04 0.03 1.85
N GLY A 208 -21.67 -1.24 1.78
CA GLY A 208 -22.29 -2.20 0.88
C GLY A 208 -23.80 -2.42 1.07
N PHE A 209 -24.40 -1.91 2.15
CA PHE A 209 -25.86 -1.84 2.31
C PHE A 209 -26.50 -0.63 1.64
N LYS A 210 -25.69 0.31 1.14
CA LYS A 210 -26.18 1.60 0.61
C LYS A 210 -25.48 1.91 -0.70
N GLU A 211 -25.84 1.18 -1.74
CA GLU A 211 -25.27 1.35 -3.05
C GLU A 211 -25.28 2.83 -3.49
N GLY A 212 -24.15 3.26 -4.07
CA GLY A 212 -23.97 4.63 -4.54
C GLY A 212 -23.77 5.67 -3.44
N ARG A 213 -23.62 5.26 -2.19
CA ARG A 213 -23.32 6.16 -1.08
C ARG A 213 -21.83 6.13 -0.75
N ILE A 214 -21.10 7.13 -1.20
CA ILE A 214 -19.67 7.26 -1.01
C ILE A 214 -19.37 8.28 0.10
N HIS A 215 -18.49 7.90 1.01
CA HIS A 215 -17.95 8.76 2.06
C HIS A 215 -16.52 9.17 1.68
N THR A 216 -16.20 10.41 1.97
CA THR A 216 -14.83 10.94 1.95
C THR A 216 -14.57 11.60 3.29
N THR A 217 -13.44 11.29 3.92
CA THR A 217 -13.19 11.73 5.30
C THR A 217 -11.73 12.15 5.46
N VAL A 218 -11.47 13.07 6.36
CA VAL A 218 -10.14 13.34 6.89
C VAL A 218 -10.16 13.23 8.40
N HIS A 219 -9.20 12.53 8.99
CA HIS A 219 -9.06 12.36 10.43
C HIS A 219 -7.76 12.99 10.92
N ARG A 220 -7.83 13.61 12.08
CA ARG A 220 -6.69 14.20 12.77
C ARG A 220 -6.89 14.14 14.29
N ALA A 221 -5.87 14.48 15.04
CA ALA A 221 -6.04 14.82 16.45
C ALA A 221 -6.59 16.23 16.60
N ASN A 222 -7.50 16.44 17.55
CA ASN A 222 -7.87 17.78 18.02
C ASN A 222 -6.79 18.33 18.97
N ASP A 223 -7.00 19.54 19.50
CA ASP A 223 -6.07 20.21 20.41
C ASP A 223 -5.82 19.45 21.73
N ASN A 224 -6.69 18.52 22.09
CA ASN A 224 -6.53 17.66 23.27
C ASN A 224 -5.85 16.32 22.93
N GLY A 225 -5.57 16.06 21.67
CA GLY A 225 -5.05 14.78 21.17
C GLY A 225 -6.11 13.71 20.91
N ASP A 226 -7.39 14.03 21.06
CA ASP A 226 -8.49 13.10 20.77
C ASP A 226 -8.79 13.05 19.27
N PRO A 227 -9.39 11.95 18.78
CA PRO A 227 -9.82 11.84 17.39
C PRO A 227 -10.85 12.91 17.01
N ASP A 228 -10.60 13.57 15.89
CA ASP A 228 -11.51 14.51 15.23
C ASP A 228 -11.57 14.18 13.73
N TYR A 229 -12.74 14.32 13.12
CA TYR A 229 -12.92 13.99 11.72
C TYR A 229 -13.89 14.92 11.00
N PHE A 230 -13.65 15.10 9.70
CA PHE A 230 -14.48 15.91 8.81
C PHE A 230 -14.85 15.05 7.61
N THR A 231 -16.13 14.75 7.48
CA THR A 231 -16.63 13.84 6.45
C THR A 231 -17.62 14.53 5.52
N SER A 232 -17.64 14.11 4.28
CA SER A 232 -18.69 14.38 3.32
C SER A 232 -19.29 13.08 2.82
N VAL A 233 -20.58 13.08 2.54
CA VAL A 233 -21.28 11.93 2.00
C VAL A 233 -21.92 12.32 0.67
N LYS A 234 -21.47 11.69 -0.40
CA LYS A 234 -22.08 11.78 -1.70
C LYS A 234 -23.02 10.60 -1.90
N ASN A 235 -24.29 10.88 -2.16
CA ASN A 235 -25.29 9.85 -2.45
C ASN A 235 -25.57 9.78 -3.96
N GLU A 236 -26.14 8.63 -4.37
CA GLU A 236 -26.67 8.44 -5.74
C GLU A 236 -25.60 8.40 -6.85
N ILE A 237 -24.37 8.03 -6.50
CA ILE A 237 -23.39 7.64 -7.51
C ILE A 237 -23.89 6.33 -8.13
N LYS A 238 -24.18 6.34 -9.41
CA LYS A 238 -24.81 5.20 -10.10
C LYS A 238 -23.77 4.12 -10.38
N ASN A 239 -24.23 2.85 -10.35
CA ASN A 239 -23.50 1.70 -10.87
C ASN A 239 -22.10 1.46 -10.23
N VAL A 240 -21.86 1.94 -9.02
CA VAL A 240 -20.52 1.82 -8.37
C VAL A 240 -20.05 0.36 -8.22
N THR A 241 -20.99 -0.59 -8.23
CA THR A 241 -20.72 -2.03 -8.16
C THR A 241 -20.72 -2.72 -9.54
N GLU A 242 -21.04 -2.00 -10.61
CA GLU A 242 -21.18 -2.54 -11.97
C GLU A 242 -20.21 -1.90 -12.96
N GLU A 243 -19.82 -0.64 -12.72
CA GLU A 243 -18.93 0.15 -13.57
C GLU A 243 -17.73 0.66 -12.79
N PHE A 244 -16.63 0.94 -13.51
CA PHE A 244 -15.47 1.58 -12.93
C PHE A 244 -15.68 3.08 -12.81
N HIS A 245 -15.36 3.64 -11.65
CA HIS A 245 -15.33 5.06 -11.36
C HIS A 245 -13.91 5.49 -10.98
N VAL A 246 -13.58 6.76 -11.19
CA VAL A 246 -12.30 7.34 -10.76
C VAL A 246 -12.51 8.08 -9.44
N TYR A 247 -11.93 7.57 -8.37
CA TYR A 247 -11.88 8.23 -7.07
C TYR A 247 -10.55 8.95 -6.96
N SER A 248 -10.57 10.26 -6.74
CA SER A 248 -9.32 11.02 -6.73
C SER A 248 -9.28 12.12 -5.67
N LEU A 249 -8.06 12.48 -5.30
CA LEU A 249 -7.75 13.57 -4.40
C LEU A 249 -6.73 14.50 -5.05
N VAL A 250 -7.02 15.79 -5.08
CA VAL A 250 -6.05 16.85 -5.31
C VAL A 250 -5.72 17.48 -3.96
N TRP A 251 -4.45 17.44 -3.62
CA TRP A 251 -3.97 17.83 -2.31
C TRP A 251 -2.78 18.81 -2.43
N ASN A 252 -2.91 19.95 -1.83
CA ASN A 252 -1.86 20.97 -1.73
C ASN A 252 -1.77 21.54 -0.31
N ASN A 253 -0.92 22.53 -0.11
CA ASN A 253 -0.70 23.14 1.20
C ASN A 253 -1.90 23.96 1.74
N GLN A 254 -2.95 24.17 0.95
CA GLN A 254 -4.12 24.95 1.34
C GLN A 254 -5.38 24.12 1.45
N VAL A 255 -5.55 23.14 0.57
CA VAL A 255 -6.81 22.39 0.44
C VAL A 255 -6.56 20.94 0.03
N LEU A 256 -7.42 20.06 0.53
CA LEU A 256 -7.66 18.71 0.00
C LEU A 256 -8.99 18.74 -0.73
N THR A 257 -9.02 18.43 -2.02
CA THR A 257 -10.26 18.37 -2.81
C THR A 257 -10.45 16.97 -3.37
N PHE A 258 -11.56 16.36 -3.05
CA PHE A 258 -11.93 15.00 -3.42
C PHE A 258 -12.87 15.02 -4.62
N TYR A 259 -12.69 14.05 -5.51
CA TYR A 259 -13.45 13.95 -6.75
C TYR A 259 -13.96 12.52 -6.97
N ILE A 260 -15.09 12.41 -7.64
CA ILE A 260 -15.59 11.17 -8.26
C ILE A 260 -15.88 11.50 -9.73
N ASP A 261 -15.22 10.79 -10.66
CA ASP A 261 -15.33 11.02 -12.09
C ASP A 261 -15.15 12.51 -12.49
N ASP A 262 -14.06 13.11 -11.97
CA ASP A 262 -13.71 14.53 -12.15
C ASP A 262 -14.71 15.54 -11.57
N ILE A 263 -15.76 15.10 -10.88
CA ILE A 263 -16.71 15.97 -10.19
C ILE A 263 -16.25 16.15 -8.75
N ALA A 264 -15.96 17.39 -8.33
CA ALA A 264 -15.61 17.70 -6.96
C ALA A 264 -16.78 17.39 -6.00
N VAL A 265 -16.52 16.55 -5.00
CA VAL A 265 -17.53 16.10 -4.02
C VAL A 265 -17.32 16.66 -2.62
N TYR A 266 -16.07 17.01 -2.30
CA TYR A 266 -15.71 17.58 -1.00
C TYR A 266 -14.42 18.39 -1.10
N SER A 267 -14.30 19.44 -0.28
CA SER A 267 -13.06 20.18 -0.07
C SER A 267 -12.84 20.45 1.41
N TYR A 268 -11.66 20.11 1.90
CA TYR A 268 -11.22 20.37 3.27
C TYR A 268 -10.09 21.41 3.27
N ASN A 269 -10.23 22.46 4.09
CA ASN A 269 -9.23 23.50 4.19
C ASN A 269 -8.05 23.02 5.07
N ASN A 270 -6.91 22.79 4.44
CA ASN A 270 -5.70 22.27 5.07
C ASN A 270 -4.89 23.34 5.83
N GLN A 271 -4.81 24.57 5.30
CA GLN A 271 -4.04 25.68 5.85
C GLN A 271 -2.57 25.35 6.16
N SER A 272 -1.95 24.41 5.46
CA SER A 272 -0.56 23.95 5.68
C SER A 272 -0.27 23.44 7.09
N ILE A 273 -1.27 22.92 7.79
CA ILE A 273 -1.13 22.43 9.17
C ILE A 273 -0.92 20.93 9.23
N PHE A 274 -0.24 20.50 10.28
CA PHE A 274 -0.15 19.09 10.63
C PHE A 274 -1.56 18.51 10.90
N PRO A 275 -1.88 17.25 10.48
CA PRO A 275 -0.95 16.26 9.92
C PRO A 275 -0.79 16.28 8.40
N TYR A 276 -1.51 17.13 7.67
CA TYR A 276 -1.57 17.08 6.20
C TYR A 276 -0.46 17.85 5.48
N ASN A 277 0.66 18.13 6.16
CA ASN A 277 1.89 18.71 5.62
C ASN A 277 3.09 17.75 5.75
N GLN A 278 2.84 16.46 5.60
CA GLN A 278 3.82 15.37 5.59
C GLN A 278 3.48 14.35 4.50
N THR A 279 4.32 13.33 4.31
CA THR A 279 4.06 12.22 3.39
C THR A 279 3.02 11.27 3.93
N PHE A 280 2.23 10.69 3.02
CA PHE A 280 1.22 9.66 3.29
C PHE A 280 1.44 8.48 2.38
N PHE A 281 1.26 7.27 2.91
CA PHE A 281 1.24 6.03 2.13
C PHE A 281 -0.18 5.58 1.83
N ILE A 282 -0.34 4.78 0.78
CA ILE A 282 -1.63 4.36 0.23
C ILE A 282 -2.05 3.02 0.84
N ILE A 283 -3.34 2.86 1.09
CA ILE A 283 -3.96 1.62 1.59
C ILE A 283 -5.20 1.31 0.76
N LEU A 284 -5.33 0.04 0.35
CA LEU A 284 -6.48 -0.48 -0.39
C LEU A 284 -6.96 -1.74 0.31
N ASN A 285 -8.25 -1.82 0.64
CA ASN A 285 -8.82 -3.00 1.28
C ASN A 285 -10.33 -3.14 1.07
N VAL A 286 -10.84 -4.32 1.37
CA VAL A 286 -12.27 -4.55 1.59
C VAL A 286 -12.43 -5.15 2.99
N ALA A 287 -12.95 -4.38 3.94
CA ALA A 287 -13.36 -4.90 5.25
C ALA A 287 -14.74 -5.56 5.17
N MET A 288 -15.06 -6.38 6.16
CA MET A 288 -16.38 -7.02 6.32
C MET A 288 -16.97 -6.68 7.69
N GLY A 289 -18.23 -6.32 7.71
CA GLY A 289 -18.88 -5.90 8.98
C GLY A 289 -18.23 -4.64 9.54
N GLY A 290 -18.02 -4.62 10.85
CA GLY A 290 -17.40 -3.49 11.53
C GLY A 290 -18.34 -2.32 11.78
N ASN A 291 -17.83 -1.31 12.49
CA ASN A 291 -18.62 -0.19 12.97
C ASN A 291 -19.28 0.61 11.85
N PHE A 292 -18.57 0.81 10.73
CA PHE A 292 -19.01 1.64 9.61
C PHE A 292 -20.30 1.12 8.95
N VAL A 293 -20.43 -0.20 8.79
CA VAL A 293 -21.59 -0.85 8.19
C VAL A 293 -22.57 -1.40 9.24
N GLY A 294 -22.46 -0.97 10.51
CA GLY A 294 -23.36 -1.31 11.60
C GLY A 294 -23.17 -2.71 12.16
N ASN A 295 -21.96 -3.24 12.13
CA ASN A 295 -21.58 -4.56 12.68
C ASN A 295 -22.45 -5.71 12.18
N LYS A 296 -22.76 -5.73 10.88
CA LYS A 296 -23.59 -6.75 10.26
C LYS A 296 -23.10 -7.09 8.85
N VAL A 297 -23.49 -8.26 8.37
CA VAL A 297 -23.27 -8.74 6.99
C VAL A 297 -24.53 -9.48 6.58
N ASP A 298 -24.96 -9.33 5.32
CA ASP A 298 -26.10 -10.08 4.78
C ASP A 298 -25.91 -11.58 4.96
N GLU A 299 -26.96 -12.29 5.37
CA GLU A 299 -26.91 -13.72 5.60
C GLU A 299 -26.54 -14.49 4.34
N ASP A 300 -27.02 -14.04 3.19
CA ASP A 300 -26.77 -14.64 1.87
C ASP A 300 -25.45 -14.20 1.22
N PHE A 301 -24.69 -13.26 1.82
CA PHE A 301 -23.41 -12.86 1.27
C PHE A 301 -22.47 -14.06 1.09
N LYS A 302 -21.91 -14.22 -0.09
CA LYS A 302 -20.91 -15.27 -0.40
C LYS A 302 -19.54 -14.67 -0.65
N SER A 303 -19.47 -13.71 -1.58
CA SER A 303 -18.26 -12.99 -1.93
C SER A 303 -18.59 -11.66 -2.60
N GLY A 304 -17.65 -10.73 -2.52
CA GLY A 304 -17.70 -9.45 -3.21
C GLY A 304 -16.28 -8.99 -3.52
N THR A 305 -16.04 -8.52 -4.75
CA THR A 305 -14.72 -8.14 -5.23
C THR A 305 -14.68 -6.65 -5.53
N MET A 306 -13.71 -5.95 -4.98
CA MET A 306 -13.27 -4.64 -5.48
C MET A 306 -12.25 -4.90 -6.59
N GLU A 307 -12.52 -4.39 -7.78
CA GLU A 307 -11.60 -4.43 -8.90
C GLU A 307 -10.97 -3.05 -9.08
N ILE A 308 -9.64 -2.99 -9.17
CA ILE A 308 -8.88 -1.75 -9.33
C ILE A 308 -8.09 -1.85 -10.64
N ASP A 309 -8.38 -0.92 -11.56
CA ASP A 309 -7.77 -0.85 -12.87
C ASP A 309 -6.37 -0.20 -12.79
N TYR A 310 -6.28 0.90 -12.04
CA TYR A 310 -4.99 1.55 -11.79
C TYR A 310 -4.99 2.37 -10.50
N VAL A 311 -3.79 2.63 -10.02
CA VAL A 311 -3.46 3.69 -9.05
C VAL A 311 -2.39 4.57 -9.65
N ARG A 312 -2.62 5.89 -9.73
CA ARG A 312 -1.71 6.86 -10.35
C ARG A 312 -1.52 8.07 -9.45
N VAL A 313 -0.27 8.52 -9.32
CA VAL A 313 0.07 9.73 -8.55
C VAL A 313 0.79 10.73 -9.44
N TYR A 314 0.34 11.99 -9.40
CA TYR A 314 0.81 13.10 -10.24
C TYR A 314 1.31 14.27 -9.38
N LYS A 315 2.25 15.02 -9.95
CA LYS A 315 2.71 16.32 -9.45
C LYS A 315 2.79 17.37 -10.54
#